data_c86a2657605b5c65db70875521ff534a
#
_entry.id   c86a2657605b5c65db70875521ff534a
#
_cell.length_a   1.000
_cell.length_b   1.000
_cell.length_c   1.000
_cell.angle_alpha   90.00
_cell.angle_beta   90.00
_cell.angle_gamma   90.00
#
_symmetry.space_group_name_H-M   'P 1'
#
loop_
_entity.id
_entity.type
_entity.pdbx_description
1 polymer ?
#
loop_
_entity_poly.entity_id
_entity_poly.type
_entity_poly.pdbx_seq_one_letter_code
_entity_poly.pdbx_strand_id
1 'polypeptide(L)'
;SSIIKPWVARLRPTYDPELMFQIRHISGRAGQYGFVSSHAANTFAVATFMSLVFKHRLTTICLLVWASVIGYSRIYLGVHFPLDVLCGAMLGVLVGAFVYMLQHFVHAKFAFSHQQSFSSAYTRSGFLRDDMYIVLTALALTLVYTLV
;
A
#
# COMPACT_ATOMS: atom_id res chain seq x y z
N SER A 1 5.29 -5.25 11.57
CA SER A 1 4.40 -6.42 11.59
C SER A 1 4.95 -7.57 12.46
N SER A 2 6.26 -7.71 12.58
CA SER A 2 6.91 -8.78 13.36
C SER A 2 6.56 -8.76 14.86
N ILE A 3 6.25 -7.60 15.41
CA ILE A 3 5.87 -7.43 16.82
C ILE A 3 4.36 -7.65 17.02
N ILE A 4 3.54 -7.10 16.13
CA ILE A 4 2.07 -7.13 16.24
C ILE A 4 1.52 -8.56 16.06
N LYS A 5 2.10 -9.32 15.13
CA LYS A 5 1.62 -10.68 14.80
C LYS A 5 1.65 -11.65 15.98
N PRO A 6 2.78 -11.81 16.69
CA PRO A 6 2.80 -12.69 17.85
C PRO A 6 2.00 -12.15 19.04
N TRP A 7 1.84 -10.83 19.15
CA TRP A 7 1.07 -10.20 20.24
C TRP A 7 -0.43 -10.45 20.14
N VAL A 8 -0.98 -10.37 18.90
CA VAL A 8 -2.41 -10.66 18.63
C VAL A 8 -2.64 -12.17 18.49
N ALA A 9 -1.62 -12.94 18.08
CA ALA A 9 -1.61 -14.40 17.92
C ALA A 9 -2.80 -14.96 17.11
N ARG A 10 -3.41 -14.18 16.20
CA ARG A 10 -4.50 -14.63 15.34
C ARG A 10 -3.98 -15.52 14.24
N LEU A 11 -4.47 -16.78 14.22
CA LEU A 11 -4.11 -17.75 13.19
C LEU A 11 -4.56 -17.26 11.79
N ARG A 12 -3.82 -17.66 10.77
CA ARG A 12 -4.27 -17.48 9.37
C ARG A 12 -5.36 -18.49 9.03
N PRO A 13 -6.19 -18.21 8.00
CA PRO A 13 -7.20 -19.16 7.52
C PRO A 13 -6.61 -20.55 7.21
N THR A 14 -5.37 -20.59 6.72
CA THR A 14 -4.64 -21.84 6.39
C THR A 14 -4.17 -22.65 7.61
N TYR A 15 -4.21 -22.09 8.81
CA TYR A 15 -3.87 -22.74 10.08
C TYR A 15 -5.08 -22.85 11.03
N ASP A 16 -6.25 -22.36 10.59
CA ASP A 16 -7.48 -22.46 11.34
C ASP A 16 -8.02 -23.90 11.24
N PRO A 17 -8.22 -24.63 12.36
CA PRO A 17 -8.64 -26.02 12.33
C PRO A 17 -9.99 -26.27 11.63
N GLU A 18 -10.89 -25.28 11.64
CA GLU A 18 -12.21 -25.38 10.99
C GLU A 18 -12.15 -25.11 9.48
N LEU A 19 -11.22 -24.27 9.04
CA LEU A 19 -11.16 -23.77 7.66
C LEU A 19 -10.06 -24.44 6.84
N MET A 20 -9.03 -25.00 7.46
CA MET A 20 -7.85 -25.54 6.76
C MET A 20 -8.18 -26.64 5.73
N PHE A 21 -9.26 -27.38 5.90
CA PHE A 21 -9.72 -28.41 4.96
C PHE A 21 -10.63 -27.88 3.86
N GLN A 22 -11.17 -26.67 4.03
CA GLN A 22 -12.10 -26.05 3.07
C GLN A 22 -11.40 -25.06 2.14
N ILE A 23 -10.22 -24.56 2.52
CA ILE A 23 -9.47 -23.56 1.76
C ILE A 23 -8.47 -24.25 0.87
N ARG A 24 -8.55 -23.97 -0.45
CA ARG A 24 -7.56 -24.41 -1.42
C ARG A 24 -6.25 -23.65 -1.19
N HIS A 25 -5.21 -24.37 -0.77
CA HIS A 25 -3.86 -23.82 -0.66
C HIS A 25 -3.29 -23.56 -2.05
N ILE A 26 -3.29 -22.30 -2.50
CA ILE A 26 -2.71 -21.89 -3.79
C ILE A 26 -1.26 -21.39 -3.60
N SER A 27 -0.92 -20.93 -2.40
CA SER A 27 0.39 -20.35 -2.07
C SER A 27 1.11 -21.19 -1.03
N GLY A 28 2.46 -21.23 -1.08
CA GLY A 28 3.29 -21.90 -0.08
C GLY A 28 3.00 -21.43 1.36
N ARG A 29 3.38 -22.24 2.36
CA ARG A 29 3.11 -21.98 3.78
C ARG A 29 3.71 -20.65 4.21
N ALA A 30 2.85 -19.67 4.41
CA ALA A 30 3.21 -18.43 5.10
C ALA A 30 3.26 -18.67 6.62
N GLY A 31 3.88 -17.77 7.38
CA GLY A 31 3.96 -17.88 8.85
C GLY A 31 2.58 -18.01 9.52
N GLN A 32 2.53 -18.59 10.71
CA GLN A 32 1.33 -19.01 11.43
C GLN A 32 0.32 -17.88 11.71
N TYR A 33 0.81 -16.67 12.06
CA TYR A 33 -0.04 -15.53 12.43
C TYR A 33 -0.31 -14.60 11.27
N GLY A 34 -1.57 -14.16 11.13
CA GLY A 34 -2.08 -13.34 10.02
C GLY A 34 -2.27 -11.86 10.30
N PHE A 35 -2.63 -11.50 11.52
CA PHE A 35 -3.00 -10.12 11.86
C PHE A 35 -1.75 -9.23 12.13
N VAL A 36 -1.63 -8.07 11.53
CA VAL A 36 -2.33 -7.47 10.41
C VAL A 36 -1.64 -7.88 9.08
N SER A 37 -2.33 -7.73 7.94
CA SER A 37 -1.72 -7.98 6.63
C SER A 37 -0.62 -6.97 6.33
N SER A 38 0.64 -7.42 6.32
CA SER A 38 1.80 -6.55 5.99
C SER A 38 1.76 -6.06 4.55
N HIS A 39 1.27 -6.90 3.61
CA HIS A 39 1.14 -6.49 2.20
C HIS A 39 0.14 -5.34 2.07
N ALA A 40 -1.04 -5.45 2.69
CA ALA A 40 -2.02 -4.37 2.69
C ALA A 40 -1.46 -3.10 3.37
N ALA A 41 -0.82 -3.24 4.54
CA ALA A 41 -0.24 -2.10 5.24
C ALA A 41 0.80 -1.36 4.38
N ASN A 42 1.74 -2.09 3.76
CA ASN A 42 2.79 -1.47 2.95
C ASN A 42 2.24 -0.84 1.67
N THR A 43 1.34 -1.52 0.94
CA THR A 43 0.80 -0.99 -0.32
C THR A 43 -0.08 0.24 -0.09
N PHE A 44 -0.92 0.24 0.95
CA PHE A 44 -1.72 1.42 1.30
C PHE A 44 -0.88 2.56 1.87
N ALA A 45 0.23 2.29 2.58
CA ALA A 45 1.15 3.33 3.03
C ALA A 45 1.80 4.04 1.84
N VAL A 46 2.32 3.27 0.88
CA VAL A 46 2.91 3.82 -0.36
C VAL A 46 1.87 4.57 -1.18
N ALA A 47 0.67 3.98 -1.39
CA ALA A 47 -0.41 4.61 -2.14
C ALA A 47 -0.82 5.95 -1.52
N THR A 48 -0.99 6.01 -0.20
CA THR A 48 -1.36 7.24 0.52
C THR A 48 -0.26 8.28 0.43
N PHE A 49 0.99 7.90 0.75
CA PHE A 49 2.12 8.81 0.70
C PHE A 49 2.29 9.44 -0.69
N MET A 50 2.34 8.61 -1.74
CA MET A 50 2.49 9.09 -3.12
C MET A 50 1.30 9.93 -3.60
N SER A 51 0.08 9.59 -3.18
CA SER A 51 -1.12 10.40 -3.48
C SER A 51 -1.03 11.80 -2.89
N LEU A 52 -0.54 11.92 -1.66
CA LEU A 52 -0.36 13.21 -0.97
C LEU A 52 0.80 14.02 -1.57
N VAL A 53 1.86 13.35 -2.04
CA VAL A 53 3.01 14.00 -2.70
C VAL A 53 2.63 14.50 -4.09
N PHE A 54 2.05 13.68 -4.94
CA PHE A 54 1.75 14.05 -6.32
C PHE A 54 0.53 14.97 -6.47
N LYS A 55 -0.45 14.86 -5.58
CA LYS A 55 -1.71 15.63 -5.62
C LYS A 55 -2.40 15.60 -6.99
N HIS A 56 -2.30 14.48 -7.69
CA HIS A 56 -2.87 14.26 -9.01
C HIS A 56 -3.95 13.19 -8.94
N ARG A 57 -5.19 13.55 -9.36
CA ARG A 57 -6.38 12.72 -9.14
C ARG A 57 -6.28 11.34 -9.79
N LEU A 58 -5.83 11.28 -11.05
CA LEU A 58 -5.71 10.01 -11.77
C LEU A 58 -4.70 9.08 -11.09
N THR A 59 -3.52 9.59 -10.72
CA THR A 59 -2.50 8.83 -10.02
C THR A 59 -3.00 8.31 -8.68
N THR A 60 -3.73 9.13 -7.91
CA THR A 60 -4.33 8.70 -6.65
C THR A 60 -5.29 7.52 -6.86
N ILE A 61 -6.17 7.60 -7.86
CA ILE A 61 -7.11 6.53 -8.17
C ILE A 61 -6.35 5.24 -8.54
N CYS A 62 -5.37 5.34 -9.44
CA CYS A 62 -4.57 4.18 -9.87
C CYS A 62 -3.80 3.54 -8.70
N LEU A 63 -3.21 4.34 -7.82
CA LEU A 63 -2.49 3.86 -6.62
C LEU A 63 -3.42 3.14 -5.65
N LEU A 64 -4.62 3.68 -5.40
CA LEU A 64 -5.60 3.06 -4.51
C LEU A 64 -6.17 1.78 -5.10
N VAL A 65 -6.47 1.77 -6.41
CA VAL A 65 -6.92 0.55 -7.11
C VAL A 65 -5.82 -0.52 -7.04
N TRP A 66 -4.57 -0.19 -7.34
CA TRP A 66 -3.44 -1.09 -7.24
C TRP A 66 -3.29 -1.68 -5.83
N ALA A 67 -3.33 -0.86 -4.78
CA ALA A 67 -3.24 -1.32 -3.40
C ALA A 67 -4.42 -2.23 -3.02
N SER A 68 -5.63 -1.92 -3.51
CA SER A 68 -6.84 -2.71 -3.27
C SER A 68 -6.75 -4.09 -3.94
N VAL A 69 -6.26 -4.16 -5.18
CA VAL A 69 -6.06 -5.44 -5.90
C VAL A 69 -5.05 -6.32 -5.16
N ILE A 70 -3.93 -5.73 -4.70
CA ILE A 70 -2.94 -6.49 -3.89
C ILE A 70 -3.55 -6.94 -2.57
N GLY A 71 -4.31 -6.08 -1.88
CA GLY A 71 -5.04 -6.46 -0.66
C GLY A 71 -6.02 -7.61 -0.90
N TYR A 72 -6.82 -7.53 -1.97
CA TYR A 72 -7.76 -8.58 -2.36
C TYR A 72 -7.05 -9.90 -2.71
N SER A 73 -5.93 -9.86 -3.40
CA SER A 73 -5.15 -11.05 -3.73
C SER A 73 -4.76 -11.86 -2.49
N ARG A 74 -4.53 -11.20 -1.33
CA ARG A 74 -4.20 -11.89 -0.07
C ARG A 74 -5.39 -12.66 0.50
N ILE A 75 -6.60 -12.15 0.28
CA ILE A 75 -7.85 -12.84 0.66
C ILE A 75 -8.06 -14.03 -0.29
N TYR A 76 -7.93 -13.79 -1.59
CA TYR A 76 -8.10 -14.81 -2.62
C TYR A 76 -7.15 -16.01 -2.45
N LEU A 77 -5.89 -15.74 -2.08
CA LEU A 77 -4.88 -16.76 -1.78
C LEU A 77 -5.13 -17.50 -0.45
N GLY A 78 -6.17 -17.14 0.31
CA GLY A 78 -6.50 -17.76 1.60
C GLY A 78 -5.49 -17.50 2.72
N VAL A 79 -4.55 -16.54 2.55
CA VAL A 79 -3.49 -16.28 3.52
C VAL A 79 -3.86 -15.25 4.59
N HIS A 80 -4.94 -14.48 4.37
CA HIS A 80 -5.45 -13.48 5.31
C HIS A 80 -6.97 -13.44 5.33
N PHE A 81 -7.55 -13.19 6.49
CA PHE A 81 -8.96 -12.84 6.61
C PHE A 81 -9.20 -11.42 6.06
N PRO A 82 -10.41 -11.11 5.56
CA PRO A 82 -10.76 -9.76 5.11
C PRO A 82 -10.46 -8.67 6.15
N LEU A 83 -10.70 -8.97 7.44
CA LEU A 83 -10.42 -8.05 8.54
C LEU A 83 -8.92 -7.77 8.70
N ASP A 84 -8.04 -8.75 8.48
CA ASP A 84 -6.59 -8.55 8.55
C ASP A 84 -6.10 -7.58 7.48
N VAL A 85 -6.71 -7.66 6.28
CA VAL A 85 -6.43 -6.78 5.14
C VAL A 85 -6.97 -5.38 5.40
N LEU A 86 -8.19 -5.26 5.92
CA LEU A 86 -8.80 -3.97 6.24
C LEU A 86 -8.01 -3.23 7.33
N CYS A 87 -7.70 -3.89 8.43
CA CYS A 87 -6.87 -3.30 9.50
C CYS A 87 -5.45 -2.95 8.99
N GLY A 88 -4.88 -3.79 8.12
CA GLY A 88 -3.61 -3.50 7.44
C GLY A 88 -3.71 -2.25 6.57
N ALA A 89 -4.77 -2.11 5.77
CA ALA A 89 -5.00 -0.95 4.93
C ALA A 89 -5.15 0.35 5.76
N MET A 90 -5.95 0.32 6.83
CA MET A 90 -6.10 1.46 7.74
C MET A 90 -4.76 1.87 8.37
N LEU A 91 -3.99 0.90 8.87
CA LEU A 91 -2.65 1.14 9.42
C LEU A 91 -1.73 1.75 8.34
N GLY A 92 -1.78 1.23 7.11
CA GLY A 92 -1.02 1.75 5.98
C GLY A 92 -1.35 3.21 5.67
N VAL A 93 -2.64 3.56 5.61
CA VAL A 93 -3.08 4.95 5.40
C VAL A 93 -2.55 5.87 6.50
N LEU A 94 -2.63 5.47 7.77
CA LEU A 94 -2.13 6.27 8.89
C LEU A 94 -0.61 6.47 8.79
N VAL A 95 0.14 5.41 8.52
CA VAL A 95 1.61 5.48 8.36
C VAL A 95 1.99 6.35 7.17
N GLY A 96 1.34 6.18 6.00
CA GLY A 96 1.61 6.97 4.80
C GLY A 96 1.34 8.46 5.01
N ALA A 97 0.23 8.80 5.68
CA ALA A 97 -0.09 10.17 6.05
C ALA A 97 0.90 10.75 7.06
N PHE A 98 1.30 9.97 8.05
CA PHE A 98 2.30 10.40 9.05
C PHE A 98 3.66 10.67 8.40
N VAL A 99 4.14 9.79 7.53
CA VAL A 99 5.41 9.98 6.80
C VAL A 99 5.35 11.22 5.92
N TYR A 100 4.21 11.47 5.25
CA TYR A 100 4.02 12.70 4.48
C TYR A 100 4.07 13.97 5.36
N MET A 101 3.42 13.95 6.52
CA MET A 101 3.47 15.07 7.47
C MET A 101 4.90 15.32 7.97
N LEU A 102 5.64 14.24 8.28
CA LEU A 102 7.03 14.33 8.71
C LEU A 102 7.92 14.92 7.61
N GLN A 103 7.77 14.44 6.36
CA GLN A 103 8.49 14.99 5.21
C GLN A 103 8.18 16.47 5.02
N HIS A 104 6.91 16.86 5.11
CA HIS A 104 6.50 18.25 4.96
C HIS A 104 7.12 19.15 6.05
N PHE A 105 7.12 18.68 7.29
CA PHE A 105 7.76 19.37 8.41
C PHE A 105 9.27 19.55 8.21
N VAL A 106 9.97 18.50 7.80
CA VAL A 106 11.40 18.54 7.49
C VAL A 106 11.69 19.51 6.34
N HIS A 107 10.92 19.44 5.25
CA HIS A 107 11.06 20.37 4.13
C HIS A 107 10.80 21.83 4.54
N ALA A 108 9.77 22.10 5.34
CA ALA A 108 9.47 23.45 5.82
C ALA A 108 10.59 24.03 6.67
N LYS A 109 11.31 23.18 7.43
CA LYS A 109 12.39 23.61 8.32
C LYS A 109 13.75 23.76 7.62
N PHE A 110 14.02 22.97 6.58
CA PHE A 110 15.34 22.87 5.94
C PHE A 110 15.38 23.29 4.46
N ALA A 111 14.23 23.52 3.81
CA ALA A 111 14.21 23.91 2.40
C ALA A 111 14.40 25.41 2.24
N PHE A 112 15.50 25.82 1.63
CA PHE A 112 15.65 27.15 1.03
C PHE A 112 14.62 27.31 -0.10
N SER A 113 13.88 28.43 -0.08
CA SER A 113 12.86 28.81 -1.04
C SER A 113 13.36 28.75 -2.48
N HIS A 114 13.03 27.71 -3.22
CA HIS A 114 13.12 27.70 -4.66
C HIS A 114 11.73 28.04 -5.23
N GLN A 115 11.58 29.29 -5.64
CA GLN A 115 10.37 29.81 -6.32
C GLN A 115 10.33 29.23 -7.74
N GLN A 116 9.65 28.09 -7.93
CA GLN A 116 9.45 27.50 -9.25
C GLN A 116 8.24 28.13 -9.94
N SER A 117 8.49 28.67 -11.13
CA SER A 117 7.45 29.15 -12.07
C SER A 117 6.65 27.94 -12.58
N PHE A 118 5.34 27.94 -12.30
CA PHE A 118 4.44 26.86 -12.73
C PHE A 118 4.14 26.97 -14.22
N SER A 119 4.67 26.06 -15.03
CA SER A 119 4.22 25.82 -16.40
C SER A 119 3.09 24.78 -16.42
N SER A 120 2.30 24.75 -17.51
CA SER A 120 1.21 23.76 -17.69
C SER A 120 1.68 22.29 -17.75
N ALA A 121 2.99 22.06 -17.90
CA ALA A 121 3.60 20.73 -17.90
C ALA A 121 3.74 20.12 -16.49
N TYR A 122 3.60 20.94 -15.44
CA TYR A 122 3.77 20.50 -14.05
C TYR A 122 2.43 20.26 -13.35
N THR A 123 2.42 19.33 -12.40
CA THR A 123 1.31 19.14 -11.48
C THR A 123 1.32 20.24 -10.41
N ARG A 124 0.24 20.32 -9.62
CA ARG A 124 0.11 21.23 -8.47
C ARG A 124 1.24 21.10 -7.44
N SER A 125 1.91 19.97 -7.38
CA SER A 125 3.04 19.67 -6.48
C SER A 125 4.41 19.87 -7.14
N GLY A 126 4.49 20.38 -8.40
CA GLY A 126 5.74 20.68 -9.09
C GLY A 126 6.38 19.49 -9.82
N PHE A 127 5.71 18.34 -9.92
CA PHE A 127 6.19 17.21 -10.70
C PHE A 127 5.79 17.33 -12.17
N LEU A 128 6.66 16.92 -13.10
CA LEU A 128 6.32 16.79 -14.51
C LEU A 128 5.20 15.74 -14.67
N ARG A 129 4.26 16.02 -15.57
CA ARG A 129 3.18 15.05 -15.88
C ARG A 129 3.73 13.75 -16.45
N ASP A 130 4.82 13.82 -17.21
CA ASP A 130 5.46 12.65 -17.82
C ASP A 130 6.06 11.72 -16.76
N ASP A 131 6.63 12.24 -15.66
CA ASP A 131 7.13 11.43 -14.54
C ASP A 131 6.01 10.60 -13.90
N MET A 132 4.78 11.11 -13.96
CA MET A 132 3.63 10.39 -13.42
C MET A 132 3.23 9.19 -14.27
N TYR A 133 3.40 9.26 -15.61
CA TYR A 133 3.17 8.11 -16.48
C TYR A 133 4.20 7.00 -16.24
N ILE A 134 5.45 7.35 -15.92
CA ILE A 134 6.48 6.39 -15.53
C ILE A 134 6.05 5.63 -14.26
N VAL A 135 5.54 6.33 -13.26
CA VAL A 135 5.02 5.70 -12.03
C VAL A 135 3.83 4.78 -12.35
N LEU A 136 2.89 5.23 -13.20
CA LEU A 136 1.73 4.42 -13.58
C LEU A 136 2.13 3.17 -14.37
N THR A 137 3.10 3.27 -15.28
CA THR A 137 3.61 2.10 -16.03
C THR A 137 4.34 1.11 -15.12
N ALA A 138 5.15 1.60 -14.17
CA ALA A 138 5.80 0.75 -13.18
C ALA A 138 4.78 0.00 -12.31
N LEU A 139 3.69 0.67 -11.88
CA LEU A 139 2.60 0.05 -11.12
C LEU A 139 1.87 -1.00 -11.95
N ALA A 140 1.59 -0.73 -13.22
CA ALA A 140 0.96 -1.70 -14.11
C ALA A 140 1.82 -2.96 -14.28
N LEU A 141 3.14 -2.79 -14.48
CA LEU A 141 4.08 -3.90 -14.58
C LEU A 141 4.16 -4.73 -13.29
N THR A 142 4.18 -4.08 -12.11
CA THR A 142 4.18 -4.79 -10.84
C THR A 142 2.87 -5.55 -10.62
N LEU A 143 1.74 -4.99 -11.07
CA LEU A 143 0.44 -5.66 -11.00
C LEU A 143 0.43 -6.91 -11.87
N VAL A 144 0.90 -6.81 -13.12
CA VAL A 144 1.01 -7.98 -14.03
C VAL A 144 1.90 -9.05 -13.41
N TYR A 145 3.08 -8.67 -12.88
CA TYR A 145 3.99 -9.61 -12.24
C TYR A 145 3.38 -10.32 -11.02
N THR A 146 2.51 -9.65 -10.27
CA THR A 146 1.88 -10.24 -9.08
C THR A 146 0.67 -11.11 -9.40
N LEU A 147 0.11 -11.02 -10.61
CA LEU A 147 -1.04 -11.80 -11.07
C LEU A 147 -0.64 -13.04 -11.89
N VAL A 148 0.59 -13.09 -12.41
CA VAL A 148 1.20 -14.22 -13.12
C VAL A 148 1.97 -15.11 -12.13
#